data_b933d7a31deae65907c47c49537f33a7
#
_entry.id   b933d7a31deae65907c47c49537f33a7
#
_cell.length_a   1.000
_cell.length_b   1.000
_cell.length_c   1.000
_cell.angle_alpha   90.00
_cell.angle_beta   90.00
_cell.angle_gamma   90.00
#
_symmetry.space_group_name_H-M   'P 1'
#
loop_
_entity.id
_entity.type
_entity.pdbx_description
1 polymer ?
#
loop_
_entity_poly.entity_id
_entity_poly.type
_entity_poly.pdbx_seq_one_letter_code
_entity_poly.pdbx_strand_id
1 'polypeptide(L)'
;AGMLILGQVAGSYDIGDILTRKDAIQASPYYLPMLILILIGAFTKSAQFPFHFWLPHAMAAPTPVSAYLHSATMVKAGLFLMARLWPVLAGTEEWFWIVATTGLITMTVGAVIAVFKDDLKALLAHSTVSQLGLITMLLGFGTEEAAIAAVFHIINHATFKASLFMTAGIIDHETGTRSIRRLGGLRRLMPITFAIGTIAALSLAGIPPLNGFLSKEMMLAELSDLEIARQTFMIVGTVAALFSVGYSLRFIVHTFFGQERDDYPHRPHDPGFGLYSWPALLALLVILIGLFPNTMAGWLVDASAAAVTGEAQSSDIYLWHGVNAALIMSTIAVLGAVVLLGLPRPLLAAWNAAPRPEA
;
A
#
# COMPACT_ATOMS: atom_id res chain seq x y z
N ALA A 1 -6.94 25.28 9.29
CA ALA A 1 -7.62 26.27 8.45
C ALA A 1 -8.77 25.63 7.67
N GLY A 2 -8.54 24.57 6.84
CA GLY A 2 -9.61 23.94 6.02
C GLY A 2 -10.81 23.49 6.81
N MET A 3 -10.62 22.82 7.95
CA MET A 3 -11.72 22.38 8.83
C MET A 3 -12.53 23.55 9.42
N LEU A 4 -11.89 24.69 9.68
CA LEU A 4 -12.61 25.87 10.14
C LEU A 4 -13.52 26.44 9.05
N ILE A 5 -13.03 26.48 7.80
CA ILE A 5 -13.85 26.91 6.65
C ILE A 5 -15.00 25.93 6.44
N LEU A 6 -14.73 24.61 6.53
CA LEU A 6 -15.75 23.57 6.40
C LEU A 6 -16.87 23.76 7.42
N GLY A 7 -16.53 23.94 8.70
CA GLY A 7 -17.51 24.17 9.75
C GLY A 7 -18.31 25.46 9.55
N GLN A 8 -17.68 26.52 9.09
CA GLN A 8 -18.38 27.78 8.78
C GLN A 8 -19.35 27.62 7.59
N VAL A 9 -18.94 26.94 6.53
CA VAL A 9 -19.79 26.67 5.36
C VAL A 9 -20.95 25.74 5.72
N ALA A 10 -20.69 24.72 6.51
CA ALA A 10 -21.72 23.79 6.97
C ALA A 10 -22.62 24.37 8.07
N GLY A 11 -22.22 25.48 8.72
CA GLY A 11 -22.95 26.07 9.84
C GLY A 11 -22.87 25.27 11.15
N SER A 12 -21.99 24.29 11.24
CA SER A 12 -21.73 23.44 12.43
C SER A 12 -20.31 22.92 12.41
N TYR A 13 -19.74 22.69 13.59
CA TYR A 13 -18.47 22.00 13.78
C TYR A 13 -18.63 20.55 14.25
N ASP A 14 -19.87 20.10 14.43
CA ASP A 14 -20.16 18.69 14.64
C ASP A 14 -20.02 17.92 13.32
N ILE A 15 -19.23 16.84 13.33
CA ILE A 15 -19.00 16.03 12.14
C ILE A 15 -20.30 15.37 11.64
N GLY A 16 -21.19 14.95 12.56
CA GLY A 16 -22.47 14.37 12.19
C GLY A 16 -23.33 15.35 11.38
N ASP A 17 -23.40 16.61 11.82
CA ASP A 17 -24.14 17.67 11.10
C ASP A 17 -23.48 17.99 9.75
N ILE A 18 -22.15 18.10 9.72
CA ILE A 18 -21.38 18.37 8.50
C ILE A 18 -21.71 17.33 7.42
N LEU A 19 -21.73 16.05 7.78
CA LEU A 19 -21.96 14.96 6.83
C LEU A 19 -23.35 14.97 6.18
N THR A 20 -24.32 15.71 6.73
CA THR A 20 -25.64 15.91 6.13
C THR A 20 -25.74 17.10 5.17
N ARG A 21 -24.66 17.89 5.01
CA ARG A 21 -24.67 19.16 4.30
C ARG A 21 -23.93 19.14 2.96
N LYS A 22 -23.91 17.98 2.26
CA LYS A 22 -23.17 17.79 1.00
C LYS A 22 -23.41 18.93 -0.01
N ASP A 23 -24.66 19.19 -0.35
CA ASP A 23 -25.03 20.15 -1.40
C ASP A 23 -24.59 21.58 -1.05
N ALA A 24 -24.77 21.98 0.20
CA ALA A 24 -24.35 23.31 0.67
C ALA A 24 -22.82 23.46 0.64
N ILE A 25 -22.09 22.42 0.97
CA ILE A 25 -20.63 22.39 0.98
C ILE A 25 -20.09 22.46 -0.45
N GLN A 26 -20.60 21.62 -1.35
CA GLN A 26 -20.13 21.54 -2.74
C GLN A 26 -20.51 22.75 -3.58
N ALA A 27 -21.66 23.35 -3.31
CA ALA A 27 -22.11 24.58 -3.98
C ALA A 27 -21.41 25.85 -3.46
N SER A 28 -20.64 25.77 -2.38
CA SER A 28 -19.98 26.93 -1.78
C SER A 28 -18.82 27.44 -2.65
N PRO A 29 -18.67 28.76 -2.83
CA PRO A 29 -17.50 29.34 -3.50
C PRO A 29 -16.19 29.06 -2.75
N TYR A 30 -16.27 28.66 -1.48
CA TYR A 30 -15.12 28.27 -0.66
C TYR A 30 -14.78 26.78 -0.75
N TYR A 31 -15.51 25.99 -1.56
CA TYR A 31 -15.29 24.53 -1.68
C TYR A 31 -13.84 24.19 -2.07
N LEU A 32 -13.34 24.75 -3.19
CA LEU A 32 -12.00 24.42 -3.68
C LEU A 32 -10.88 24.86 -2.72
N PRO A 33 -10.81 26.10 -2.18
CA PRO A 33 -9.78 26.46 -1.22
C PRO A 33 -9.88 25.65 0.09
N MET A 34 -11.07 25.34 0.55
CA MET A 34 -11.29 24.46 1.71
C MET A 34 -10.78 23.07 1.46
N LEU A 35 -11.14 22.47 0.31
CA LEU A 35 -10.71 21.14 -0.12
C LEU A 35 -9.19 21.06 -0.17
N ILE A 36 -8.52 22.00 -0.83
CA ILE A 36 -7.05 22.03 -0.93
C ILE A 36 -6.40 22.06 0.45
N LEU A 37 -6.89 22.89 1.37
CA LEU A 37 -6.34 23.01 2.71
C LEU A 37 -6.51 21.72 3.54
N ILE A 38 -7.64 21.04 3.41
CA ILE A 38 -7.89 19.74 4.07
C ILE A 38 -6.97 18.69 3.46
N LEU A 39 -6.87 18.62 2.14
CA LEU A 39 -6.06 17.64 1.43
C LEU A 39 -4.56 17.81 1.69
N ILE A 40 -4.04 19.05 1.78
CA ILE A 40 -2.63 19.27 2.19
C ILE A 40 -2.38 18.63 3.56
N GLY A 41 -3.27 18.82 4.52
CA GLY A 41 -3.16 18.18 5.84
C GLY A 41 -3.21 16.65 5.77
N ALA A 42 -4.14 16.10 4.99
CA ALA A 42 -4.26 14.66 4.79
C ALA A 42 -3.04 14.07 4.07
N PHE A 43 -2.58 14.70 3.00
CA PHE A 43 -1.45 14.25 2.18
C PHE A 43 -0.12 14.29 2.94
N THR A 44 0.12 15.33 3.74
CA THR A 44 1.30 15.39 4.61
C THR A 44 1.32 14.24 5.61
N LYS A 45 0.18 13.95 6.23
CA LYS A 45 0.07 12.89 7.24
C LYS A 45 0.17 11.48 6.63
N SER A 46 -0.38 11.27 5.44
CA SER A 46 -0.35 9.98 4.73
C SER A 46 0.75 9.88 3.66
N ALA A 47 1.80 10.68 3.79
CA ALA A 47 3.00 10.62 2.96
C ALA A 47 2.69 10.59 1.44
N GLN A 48 1.74 11.43 0.98
CA GLN A 48 1.46 11.59 -0.43
C GLN A 48 2.48 12.53 -1.11
N PHE A 49 2.75 12.30 -2.41
CA PHE A 49 3.60 13.19 -3.17
C PHE A 49 3.02 14.63 -3.19
N PRO A 50 3.83 15.68 -3.00
CA PRO A 50 5.29 15.69 -2.80
C PRO A 50 5.75 15.53 -1.33
N PHE A 51 4.84 15.34 -0.38
CA PHE A 51 5.12 15.34 1.07
C PHE A 51 5.59 13.99 1.63
N HIS A 52 5.95 13.01 0.77
CA HIS A 52 6.27 11.63 1.17
C HIS A 52 7.64 11.42 1.83
N PHE A 53 8.54 12.39 1.71
CA PHE A 53 9.96 12.28 2.08
C PHE A 53 10.21 11.95 3.55
N TRP A 54 9.34 12.35 4.46
CA TRP A 54 9.51 12.11 5.90
C TRP A 54 9.38 10.62 6.28
N LEU A 55 8.59 9.85 5.53
CA LEU A 55 8.29 8.46 5.88
C LEU A 55 9.54 7.55 5.81
N PRO A 56 10.38 7.60 4.77
CA PRO A 56 11.65 6.86 4.77
C PRO A 56 12.62 7.31 5.87
N HIS A 57 12.66 8.59 6.21
CA HIS A 57 13.50 9.10 7.30
C HIS A 57 13.05 8.59 8.68
N ALA A 58 11.75 8.36 8.88
CA ALA A 58 11.20 7.79 10.10
C ALA A 58 11.66 6.34 10.37
N MET A 59 12.30 5.66 9.39
CA MET A 59 12.84 4.31 9.55
C MET A 59 14.09 4.23 10.45
N ALA A 60 14.62 5.34 10.94
CA ALA A 60 15.62 5.36 12.00
C ALA A 60 15.10 4.77 13.33
N ALA A 61 13.79 4.81 13.55
CA ALA A 61 13.15 4.22 14.73
C ALA A 61 13.33 2.68 14.79
N PRO A 62 13.27 2.07 16.00
CA PRO A 62 13.30 0.61 16.14
C PRO A 62 12.22 -0.09 15.32
N THR A 63 12.51 -1.29 14.81
CA THR A 63 11.63 -1.98 13.86
C THR A 63 10.22 -2.28 14.39
N PRO A 64 10.00 -2.66 15.68
CA PRO A 64 8.65 -2.83 16.21
C PRO A 64 7.79 -1.56 16.12
N VAL A 65 8.40 -0.39 16.36
CA VAL A 65 7.74 0.92 16.21
C VAL A 65 7.39 1.17 14.74
N SER A 66 8.32 0.86 13.82
CA SER A 66 8.06 0.98 12.38
C SER A 66 6.92 0.05 11.92
N ALA A 67 6.87 -1.18 12.43
CA ALA A 67 5.78 -2.12 12.14
C ALA A 67 4.41 -1.57 12.57
N TYR A 68 4.31 -0.99 13.75
CA TYR A 68 3.07 -0.41 14.27
C TYR A 68 2.66 0.86 13.50
N LEU A 69 3.56 1.83 13.37
CA LEU A 69 3.24 3.14 12.80
C LEU A 69 2.96 3.11 11.30
N HIS A 70 3.66 2.24 10.55
CA HIS A 70 3.63 2.27 9.09
C HIS A 70 2.76 1.18 8.45
N SER A 71 2.25 0.22 9.23
CA SER A 71 1.29 -0.77 8.72
C SER A 71 -0.16 -0.39 8.97
N ALA A 72 -0.52 0.04 10.19
CA ALA A 72 -1.91 0.12 10.61
C ALA A 72 -2.36 1.50 11.11
N THR A 73 -1.47 2.37 11.59
CA THR A 73 -1.87 3.53 12.40
C THR A 73 -1.52 4.89 11.77
N MET A 74 -0.37 5.47 12.10
CA MET A 74 -0.05 6.87 11.83
C MET A 74 -0.19 7.29 10.37
N VAL A 75 0.33 6.48 9.45
CA VAL A 75 0.32 6.80 8.01
C VAL A 75 -1.08 6.74 7.39
N LYS A 76 -2.05 6.13 8.07
CA LYS A 76 -3.45 6.05 7.62
C LYS A 76 -4.33 7.16 8.15
N ALA A 77 -3.84 8.02 9.04
CA ALA A 77 -4.64 9.08 9.62
C ALA A 77 -5.14 10.10 8.58
N GLY A 78 -4.35 10.42 7.56
CA GLY A 78 -4.80 11.28 6.46
C GLY A 78 -5.80 10.57 5.55
N LEU A 79 -5.62 9.27 5.29
CA LEU A 79 -6.60 8.45 4.57
C LEU A 79 -7.91 8.38 5.35
N PHE A 80 -7.85 8.20 6.66
CA PHE A 80 -9.02 8.21 7.53
C PHE A 80 -9.77 9.55 7.46
N LEU A 81 -9.06 10.68 7.47
CA LEU A 81 -9.68 12.00 7.31
C LEU A 81 -10.39 12.12 5.96
N MET A 82 -9.74 11.70 4.86
CA MET A 82 -10.35 11.71 3.54
C MET A 82 -11.57 10.79 3.48
N ALA A 83 -11.48 9.58 4.01
CA ALA A 83 -12.59 8.63 4.08
C ALA A 83 -13.75 9.16 4.93
N ARG A 84 -13.46 9.81 6.06
CA ARG A 84 -14.50 10.36 6.94
C ARG A 84 -15.25 11.53 6.33
N LEU A 85 -14.59 12.35 5.54
CA LEU A 85 -15.19 13.48 4.83
C LEU A 85 -15.65 13.14 3.40
N TRP A 86 -15.45 11.90 2.98
CA TRP A 86 -15.81 11.41 1.64
C TRP A 86 -17.27 11.70 1.27
N PRO A 87 -18.28 11.49 2.14
CA PRO A 87 -19.69 11.72 1.80
C PRO A 87 -19.99 13.14 1.33
N VAL A 88 -19.22 14.12 1.81
CA VAL A 88 -19.48 15.54 1.51
C VAL A 88 -18.46 16.18 0.57
N LEU A 89 -17.27 15.59 0.45
CA LEU A 89 -16.20 16.13 -0.41
C LEU A 89 -16.05 15.37 -1.74
N ALA A 90 -16.40 14.07 -1.79
CA ALA A 90 -16.21 13.28 -2.99
C ALA A 90 -17.35 13.48 -4.02
N GLY A 91 -17.09 13.05 -5.27
CA GLY A 91 -18.02 13.11 -6.37
C GLY A 91 -17.96 14.40 -7.19
N THR A 92 -17.00 15.29 -6.96
CA THR A 92 -16.71 16.47 -7.77
C THR A 92 -15.52 16.24 -8.70
N GLU A 93 -15.42 16.99 -9.79
CA GLU A 93 -14.26 16.92 -10.68
C GLU A 93 -12.97 17.34 -9.96
N GLU A 94 -13.03 18.34 -9.08
CA GLU A 94 -11.88 18.80 -8.29
C GLU A 94 -11.37 17.71 -7.36
N TRP A 95 -12.28 16.98 -6.69
CA TRP A 95 -11.92 15.84 -5.86
C TRP A 95 -11.20 14.78 -6.69
N PHE A 96 -11.82 14.37 -7.81
CA PHE A 96 -11.22 13.36 -8.69
C PHE A 96 -9.82 13.76 -9.13
N TRP A 97 -9.68 14.95 -9.75
CA TRP A 97 -8.38 15.36 -10.30
C TRP A 97 -7.31 15.55 -9.23
N ILE A 98 -7.63 16.11 -8.07
CA ILE A 98 -6.63 16.34 -7.02
C ILE A 98 -6.27 15.03 -6.31
N VAL A 99 -7.27 14.25 -5.87
CA VAL A 99 -7.03 13.08 -5.02
C VAL A 99 -6.57 11.88 -5.83
N ALA A 100 -7.25 11.54 -6.94
CA ALA A 100 -6.92 10.38 -7.75
C ALA A 100 -5.55 10.54 -8.42
N THR A 101 -5.24 11.71 -8.99
CA THR A 101 -3.93 11.93 -9.64
C THR A 101 -2.79 11.97 -8.64
N THR A 102 -2.97 12.61 -7.47
CA THR A 102 -1.96 12.58 -6.39
C THR A 102 -1.72 11.16 -5.92
N GLY A 103 -2.78 10.36 -5.76
CA GLY A 103 -2.67 8.96 -5.41
C GLY A 103 -1.90 8.14 -6.45
N LEU A 104 -2.22 8.31 -7.75
CA LEU A 104 -1.53 7.62 -8.85
C LEU A 104 -0.04 7.98 -8.94
N ILE A 105 0.29 9.27 -8.80
CA ILE A 105 1.69 9.75 -8.79
C ILE A 105 2.42 9.16 -7.58
N THR A 106 1.81 9.22 -6.40
CA THR A 106 2.39 8.67 -5.16
C THR A 106 2.63 7.17 -5.27
N MET A 107 1.64 6.42 -5.78
CA MET A 107 1.74 4.99 -6.02
C MET A 107 2.92 4.67 -6.93
N THR A 108 3.04 5.37 -8.03
CA THR A 108 4.08 5.14 -9.04
C THR A 108 5.47 5.52 -8.51
N VAL A 109 5.63 6.72 -7.98
CA VAL A 109 6.91 7.21 -7.42
C VAL A 109 7.39 6.31 -6.30
N GLY A 110 6.50 5.96 -5.36
CA GLY A 110 6.82 5.05 -4.26
C GLY A 110 7.27 3.68 -4.75
N ALA A 111 6.58 3.08 -5.74
CA ALA A 111 6.90 1.78 -6.30
C ALA A 111 8.25 1.78 -7.03
N VAL A 112 8.48 2.78 -7.88
CA VAL A 112 9.75 2.93 -8.62
C VAL A 112 10.91 3.07 -7.64
N ILE A 113 10.84 3.97 -6.67
CA ILE A 113 11.93 4.18 -5.71
C ILE A 113 12.17 2.92 -4.85
N ALA A 114 11.11 2.21 -4.44
CA ALA A 114 11.24 1.00 -3.62
C ALA A 114 12.11 -0.08 -4.27
N VAL A 115 11.99 -0.28 -5.60
CA VAL A 115 12.80 -1.26 -6.35
C VAL A 115 14.30 -0.99 -6.23
N PHE A 116 14.71 0.26 -6.03
CA PHE A 116 16.12 0.65 -6.00
C PHE A 116 16.74 0.70 -4.61
N LYS A 117 15.95 0.56 -3.55
CA LYS A 117 16.48 0.61 -2.19
C LYS A 117 17.19 -0.69 -1.80
N ASP A 118 18.38 -0.55 -1.25
CA ASP A 118 19.22 -1.66 -0.80
C ASP A 118 19.08 -1.97 0.70
N ASP A 119 18.32 -1.17 1.45
CA ASP A 119 17.96 -1.40 2.85
C ASP A 119 16.54 -1.95 2.93
N LEU A 120 16.33 -3.06 3.66
CA LEU A 120 15.02 -3.71 3.78
C LEU A 120 13.94 -2.77 4.33
N LYS A 121 14.27 -1.97 5.36
CA LYS A 121 13.31 -1.03 5.94
C LYS A 121 13.01 0.12 4.99
N ALA A 122 14.01 0.62 4.26
CA ALA A 122 13.82 1.67 3.27
C ALA A 122 12.98 1.18 2.08
N LEU A 123 13.19 -0.06 1.61
CA LEU A 123 12.35 -0.71 0.60
C LEU A 123 10.90 -0.79 1.09
N LEU A 124 10.67 -1.27 2.31
CA LEU A 124 9.34 -1.38 2.89
C LEU A 124 8.69 0.00 3.12
N ALA A 125 9.46 1.04 3.45
CA ALA A 125 8.95 2.40 3.60
C ALA A 125 8.44 2.96 2.28
N HIS A 126 9.23 2.90 1.20
CA HIS A 126 8.79 3.39 -0.11
C HIS A 126 7.65 2.54 -0.69
N SER A 127 7.65 1.23 -0.44
CA SER A 127 6.49 0.40 -0.79
C SER A 127 5.26 0.76 0.04
N THR A 128 5.40 1.27 1.27
CA THR A 128 4.27 1.84 2.04
C THR A 128 3.75 3.11 1.38
N VAL A 129 4.63 4.05 0.98
CA VAL A 129 4.23 5.24 0.20
C VAL A 129 3.41 4.84 -1.02
N SER A 130 3.88 3.84 -1.77
CA SER A 130 3.16 3.32 -2.95
C SER A 130 1.76 2.80 -2.60
N GLN A 131 1.63 1.99 -1.56
CA GLN A 131 0.32 1.43 -1.16
C GLN A 131 -0.63 2.50 -0.60
N LEU A 132 -0.11 3.51 0.10
CA LEU A 132 -0.93 4.65 0.53
C LEU A 132 -1.41 5.48 -0.66
N GLY A 133 -0.58 5.63 -1.70
CA GLY A 133 -0.96 6.24 -2.97
C GLY A 133 -2.09 5.48 -3.66
N LEU A 134 -2.03 4.15 -3.69
CA LEU A 134 -3.08 3.29 -4.21
C LEU A 134 -4.43 3.55 -3.50
N ILE A 135 -4.43 3.57 -2.17
CA ILE A 135 -5.66 3.81 -1.39
C ILE A 135 -6.19 5.24 -1.65
N THR A 136 -5.29 6.24 -1.70
CA THR A 136 -5.67 7.62 -2.01
C THR A 136 -6.31 7.72 -3.39
N MET A 137 -5.73 7.06 -4.41
CA MET A 137 -6.27 7.02 -5.76
C MET A 137 -7.69 6.44 -5.79
N LEU A 138 -7.92 5.30 -5.13
CA LEU A 138 -9.23 4.67 -5.04
C LEU A 138 -10.27 5.59 -4.38
N LEU A 139 -9.95 6.21 -3.24
CA LEU A 139 -10.83 7.19 -2.61
C LEU A 139 -11.11 8.40 -3.53
N GLY A 140 -10.15 8.74 -4.40
CA GLY A 140 -10.25 9.82 -5.36
C GLY A 140 -11.24 9.56 -6.50
N PHE A 141 -11.53 8.30 -6.84
CA PHE A 141 -12.46 7.96 -7.91
C PHE A 141 -13.90 8.38 -7.58
N GLY A 142 -14.26 8.42 -6.30
CA GLY A 142 -15.56 8.90 -5.86
C GLY A 142 -16.71 7.91 -6.09
N THR A 143 -16.42 6.65 -6.45
CA THR A 143 -17.40 5.55 -6.60
C THR A 143 -17.47 4.72 -5.34
N GLU A 144 -18.60 4.06 -5.10
CA GLU A 144 -18.78 3.19 -3.93
C GLU A 144 -17.89 1.95 -4.01
N GLU A 145 -17.77 1.36 -5.20
CA GLU A 145 -16.94 0.19 -5.46
C GLU A 145 -15.46 0.50 -5.17
N ALA A 146 -14.98 1.66 -5.60
CA ALA A 146 -13.62 2.10 -5.31
C ALA A 146 -13.41 2.37 -3.80
N ALA A 147 -14.43 2.87 -3.10
CA ALA A 147 -14.37 3.03 -1.64
C ALA A 147 -14.31 1.67 -0.92
N ILE A 148 -15.08 0.67 -1.36
CA ILE A 148 -15.02 -0.72 -0.88
C ILE A 148 -13.62 -1.29 -1.12
N ALA A 149 -13.08 -1.15 -2.33
CA ALA A 149 -11.74 -1.60 -2.69
C ALA A 149 -10.65 -0.92 -1.83
N ALA A 150 -10.77 0.39 -1.57
CA ALA A 150 -9.86 1.14 -0.71
C ALA A 150 -9.88 0.62 0.73
N VAL A 151 -11.06 0.43 1.31
CA VAL A 151 -11.22 -0.09 2.68
C VAL A 151 -10.67 -1.50 2.79
N PHE A 152 -11.01 -2.38 1.86
CA PHE A 152 -10.49 -3.74 1.85
C PHE A 152 -8.96 -3.76 1.71
N HIS A 153 -8.41 -2.88 0.87
CA HIS A 153 -6.95 -2.78 0.76
C HIS A 153 -6.29 -2.23 2.04
N ILE A 154 -6.94 -1.34 2.78
CA ILE A 154 -6.46 -0.88 4.10
C ILE A 154 -6.30 -2.04 5.07
N ILE A 155 -7.29 -2.95 5.14
CA ILE A 155 -7.28 -4.13 6.01
C ILE A 155 -6.15 -5.08 5.58
N ASN A 156 -6.07 -5.40 4.29
CA ASN A 156 -5.06 -6.30 3.74
C ASN A 156 -3.65 -5.74 3.93
N HIS A 157 -3.46 -4.44 3.66
CA HIS A 157 -2.19 -3.76 3.86
C HIS A 157 -1.73 -3.82 5.33
N ALA A 158 -2.63 -3.68 6.29
CA ALA A 158 -2.27 -3.77 7.70
C ALA A 158 -1.67 -5.13 8.05
N THR A 159 -2.25 -6.22 7.54
CA THR A 159 -1.79 -7.60 7.85
C THR A 159 -0.44 -7.89 7.21
N PHE A 160 -0.32 -7.83 5.88
CA PHE A 160 0.93 -8.21 5.22
C PHE A 160 2.08 -7.23 5.52
N LYS A 161 1.80 -5.95 5.72
CA LYS A 161 2.85 -4.96 5.96
C LYS A 161 3.44 -5.06 7.36
N ALA A 162 2.60 -5.29 8.39
CA ALA A 162 3.09 -5.53 9.74
C ALA A 162 3.96 -6.80 9.79
N SER A 163 3.51 -7.89 9.14
CA SER A 163 4.28 -9.12 9.02
C SER A 163 5.65 -8.87 8.35
N LEU A 164 5.69 -8.10 7.25
CA LEU A 164 6.93 -7.78 6.55
C LEU A 164 7.90 -6.91 7.36
N PHE A 165 7.41 -5.88 8.06
CA PHE A 165 8.27 -5.08 8.93
C PHE A 165 8.82 -5.90 10.08
N MET A 166 8.01 -6.75 10.73
CA MET A 166 8.50 -7.64 11.78
C MET A 166 9.50 -8.66 11.23
N THR A 167 9.26 -9.23 10.03
CA THR A 167 10.23 -10.11 9.35
C THR A 167 11.56 -9.39 9.07
N ALA A 168 11.51 -8.15 8.56
CA ALA A 168 12.72 -7.35 8.36
C ALA A 168 13.45 -7.05 9.69
N GLY A 169 12.70 -6.88 10.78
CA GLY A 169 13.26 -6.73 12.11
C GLY A 169 13.95 -7.98 12.64
N ILE A 170 13.35 -9.14 12.41
CA ILE A 170 13.94 -10.44 12.74
C ILE A 170 15.25 -10.61 11.95
N ILE A 171 15.23 -10.35 10.65
CA ILE A 171 16.44 -10.46 9.80
C ILE A 171 17.55 -9.53 10.32
N ASP A 172 17.23 -8.26 10.60
CA ASP A 172 18.17 -7.27 11.13
C ASP A 172 18.77 -7.73 12.47
N HIS A 173 17.94 -8.25 13.37
CA HIS A 173 18.37 -8.73 14.68
C HIS A 173 19.27 -9.96 14.61
N GLU A 174 18.87 -10.98 13.82
CA GLU A 174 19.55 -12.27 13.79
C GLU A 174 20.79 -12.29 12.88
N THR A 175 20.83 -11.43 11.85
CA THR A 175 22.00 -11.34 10.95
C THR A 175 22.94 -10.19 11.28
N GLY A 176 22.47 -9.19 12.03
CA GLY A 176 23.20 -7.94 12.29
C GLY A 176 23.25 -7.00 11.08
N THR A 177 22.44 -7.24 10.04
CA THR A 177 22.36 -6.38 8.86
C THR A 177 21.00 -6.43 8.19
N ARG A 178 20.57 -5.31 7.62
CA ARG A 178 19.39 -5.19 6.78
C ARG A 178 19.70 -4.80 5.33
N SER A 179 20.99 -4.75 4.99
CA SER A 179 21.42 -4.43 3.63
C SER A 179 21.22 -5.63 2.71
N ILE A 180 20.33 -5.49 1.73
CA ILE A 180 20.03 -6.51 0.71
C ILE A 180 21.29 -6.98 0.00
N ARG A 181 22.29 -6.11 -0.19
CA ARG A 181 23.56 -6.46 -0.83
C ARG A 181 24.42 -7.42 0.02
N ARG A 182 24.22 -7.41 1.32
CA ARG A 182 24.94 -8.27 2.28
C ARG A 182 24.13 -9.50 2.71
N LEU A 183 22.85 -9.56 2.33
CA LEU A 183 21.97 -10.71 2.57
C LEU A 183 22.06 -11.72 1.42
N GLY A 184 21.66 -12.95 1.68
CA GLY A 184 21.57 -14.04 0.70
C GLY A 184 21.53 -15.41 1.38
N GLY A 185 20.85 -16.38 0.77
CA GLY A 185 20.83 -17.78 1.25
C GLY A 185 20.06 -18.04 2.55
N LEU A 186 19.38 -17.04 3.13
CA LEU A 186 18.74 -17.16 4.45
C LEU A 186 17.64 -18.21 4.55
N ARG A 187 17.09 -18.70 3.43
CA ARG A 187 16.03 -19.72 3.45
C ARG A 187 16.42 -21.02 4.17
N ARG A 188 17.71 -21.34 4.21
CA ARG A 188 18.23 -22.55 4.89
C ARG A 188 18.52 -22.31 6.36
N LEU A 189 18.97 -21.09 6.67
CA LEU A 189 19.37 -20.70 8.01
C LEU A 189 18.17 -20.23 8.86
N MET A 190 17.14 -19.67 8.22
CA MET A 190 15.96 -19.07 8.83
C MET A 190 14.68 -19.52 8.09
N PRO A 191 14.35 -20.84 8.07
CA PRO A 191 13.23 -21.36 7.28
C PRO A 191 11.85 -20.86 7.72
N ILE A 192 11.63 -20.61 9.01
CA ILE A 192 10.36 -20.08 9.53
C ILE A 192 10.20 -18.61 9.08
N THR A 193 11.24 -17.81 9.29
CA THR A 193 11.28 -16.41 8.85
C THR A 193 11.12 -16.29 7.33
N PHE A 194 11.73 -17.21 6.57
CA PHE A 194 11.55 -17.31 5.11
C PHE A 194 10.11 -17.54 4.72
N ALA A 195 9.43 -18.52 5.35
CA ALA A 195 8.04 -18.83 5.03
C ALA A 195 7.12 -17.62 5.31
N ILE A 196 7.24 -17.02 6.50
CA ILE A 196 6.46 -15.85 6.91
C ILE A 196 6.68 -14.66 5.96
N GLY A 197 7.95 -14.30 5.72
CA GLY A 197 8.31 -13.17 4.88
C GLY A 197 7.89 -13.37 3.41
N THR A 198 7.99 -14.61 2.90
CA THR A 198 7.57 -14.94 1.54
C THR A 198 6.06 -14.82 1.37
N ILE A 199 5.25 -15.36 2.28
CA ILE A 199 3.78 -15.24 2.24
C ILE A 199 3.38 -13.76 2.23
N ALA A 200 3.91 -12.98 3.15
CA ALA A 200 3.58 -11.57 3.26
C ALA A 200 4.06 -10.76 2.03
N ALA A 201 5.23 -11.08 1.46
CA ALA A 201 5.74 -10.39 0.27
C ALA A 201 5.01 -10.81 -1.01
N LEU A 202 4.59 -12.06 -1.15
CA LEU A 202 3.74 -12.50 -2.26
C LEU A 202 2.35 -11.86 -2.18
N SER A 203 1.81 -11.67 -0.98
CA SER A 203 0.59 -10.91 -0.81
C SER A 203 0.77 -9.44 -1.21
N LEU A 204 1.86 -8.80 -0.79
CA LEU A 204 2.21 -7.45 -1.21
C LEU A 204 2.39 -7.35 -2.74
N ALA A 205 2.91 -8.39 -3.39
CA ALA A 205 2.98 -8.50 -4.84
C ALA A 205 1.59 -8.58 -5.50
N GLY A 206 0.60 -9.12 -4.80
CA GLY A 206 -0.72 -9.41 -5.35
C GLY A 206 -0.75 -10.75 -6.08
N ILE A 207 -0.17 -11.79 -5.48
CA ILE A 207 -0.17 -13.15 -6.03
C ILE A 207 -1.31 -13.96 -5.39
N PRO A 208 -2.17 -14.61 -6.22
CA PRO A 208 -3.23 -15.47 -5.70
C PRO A 208 -2.64 -16.69 -4.96
N PRO A 209 -3.32 -17.26 -3.99
CA PRO A 209 -4.64 -16.91 -3.46
C PRO A 209 -4.59 -15.98 -2.22
N LEU A 210 -3.60 -15.10 -2.11
CA LEU A 210 -3.38 -14.27 -0.93
C LEU A 210 -4.27 -13.00 -0.96
N ASN A 211 -4.53 -12.44 0.21
CA ASN A 211 -5.46 -11.31 0.36
C ASN A 211 -5.08 -10.05 -0.45
N GLY A 212 -3.78 -9.80 -0.64
CA GLY A 212 -3.31 -8.68 -1.45
C GLY A 212 -3.67 -8.79 -2.93
N PHE A 213 -3.83 -10.01 -3.46
CA PHE A 213 -4.32 -10.23 -4.82
C PHE A 213 -5.74 -9.67 -5.00
N LEU A 214 -6.66 -10.04 -4.10
CA LEU A 214 -8.05 -9.62 -4.16
C LEU A 214 -8.21 -8.11 -4.23
N SER A 215 -7.59 -7.40 -3.30
CA SER A 215 -7.70 -5.93 -3.25
C SER A 215 -6.98 -5.21 -4.40
N LYS A 216 -5.92 -5.80 -4.95
CA LYS A 216 -5.26 -5.25 -6.15
C LYS A 216 -6.04 -5.54 -7.42
N GLU A 217 -6.68 -6.69 -7.52
CA GLU A 217 -7.56 -6.98 -8.64
C GLU A 217 -8.77 -6.04 -8.66
N MET A 218 -9.40 -5.80 -7.50
CA MET A 218 -10.43 -4.76 -7.38
C MET A 218 -9.93 -3.39 -7.83
N MET A 219 -8.72 -2.97 -7.41
CA MET A 219 -8.13 -1.72 -7.87
C MET A 219 -7.97 -1.70 -9.40
N LEU A 220 -7.46 -2.77 -10.00
CA LEU A 220 -7.26 -2.82 -11.45
C LEU A 220 -8.61 -2.85 -12.21
N ALA A 221 -9.64 -3.43 -11.63
CA ALA A 221 -11.00 -3.38 -12.17
C ALA A 221 -11.51 -1.93 -12.18
N GLU A 222 -11.41 -1.21 -11.06
CA GLU A 222 -11.80 0.19 -10.98
C GLU A 222 -11.07 1.08 -12.01
N LEU A 223 -9.79 0.80 -12.29
CA LEU A 223 -9.06 1.51 -13.35
C LEU A 223 -9.65 1.27 -14.74
N SER A 224 -10.19 0.06 -14.99
CA SER A 224 -10.80 -0.30 -16.27
C SER A 224 -12.18 0.32 -16.47
N ASP A 225 -12.84 0.66 -15.38
CA ASP A 225 -14.22 1.15 -15.38
C ASP A 225 -14.33 2.68 -15.32
N LEU A 226 -13.17 3.38 -15.20
CA LEU A 226 -13.12 4.84 -15.22
C LEU A 226 -13.68 5.40 -16.54
N GLU A 227 -14.47 6.47 -16.44
CA GLU A 227 -14.94 7.24 -17.58
C GLU A 227 -13.91 8.28 -18.02
N ILE A 228 -13.27 8.94 -17.05
CA ILE A 228 -12.31 10.04 -17.26
C ILE A 228 -10.88 9.50 -17.22
N ALA A 229 -10.05 9.90 -18.19
CA ALA A 229 -8.62 9.57 -18.28
C ALA A 229 -8.28 8.07 -18.14
N ARG A 230 -9.23 7.19 -18.41
CA ARG A 230 -9.15 5.73 -18.26
C ARG A 230 -7.84 5.14 -18.76
N GLN A 231 -7.45 5.44 -19.99
CA GLN A 231 -6.23 4.86 -20.58
C GLN A 231 -4.97 5.24 -19.79
N THR A 232 -4.88 6.51 -19.36
CA THR A 232 -3.73 6.98 -18.58
C THR A 232 -3.65 6.27 -17.25
N PHE A 233 -4.78 6.19 -16.52
CA PHE A 233 -4.82 5.49 -15.24
C PHE A 233 -4.54 4.00 -15.38
N MET A 234 -5.09 3.32 -16.39
CA MET A 234 -4.80 1.90 -16.67
C MET A 234 -3.31 1.67 -16.95
N ILE A 235 -2.70 2.44 -17.85
CA ILE A 235 -1.29 2.26 -18.21
C ILE A 235 -0.38 2.55 -17.01
N VAL A 236 -0.52 3.72 -16.40
CA VAL A 236 0.33 4.12 -15.27
C VAL A 236 0.10 3.22 -14.05
N GLY A 237 -1.14 2.85 -13.77
CA GLY A 237 -1.48 1.93 -12.69
C GLY A 237 -0.90 0.53 -12.89
N THR A 238 -0.94 0.00 -14.13
CA THR A 238 -0.31 -1.28 -14.48
C THR A 238 1.22 -1.21 -14.32
N VAL A 239 1.84 -0.13 -14.77
CA VAL A 239 3.29 0.09 -14.57
C VAL A 239 3.64 0.17 -13.08
N ALA A 240 2.87 0.89 -12.28
CA ALA A 240 3.08 0.95 -10.84
C ALA A 240 2.90 -0.43 -10.18
N ALA A 241 1.90 -1.21 -10.62
CA ALA A 241 1.70 -2.59 -10.17
C ALA A 241 2.90 -3.49 -10.53
N LEU A 242 3.49 -3.35 -11.73
CA LEU A 242 4.70 -4.06 -12.16
C LEU A 242 5.87 -3.79 -11.20
N PHE A 243 6.14 -2.52 -10.89
CA PHE A 243 7.17 -2.17 -9.91
C PHE A 243 6.82 -2.67 -8.51
N SER A 244 5.53 -2.73 -8.17
CA SER A 244 5.07 -3.30 -6.88
C SER A 244 5.41 -4.79 -6.77
N VAL A 245 5.17 -5.57 -7.80
CA VAL A 245 5.63 -6.96 -7.88
C VAL A 245 7.15 -7.02 -7.83
N GLY A 246 7.84 -6.15 -8.57
CA GLY A 246 9.30 -6.09 -8.66
C GLY A 246 9.99 -5.92 -7.30
N TYR A 247 9.59 -4.93 -6.48
CA TYR A 247 10.19 -4.76 -5.16
C TYR A 247 9.84 -5.89 -4.18
N SER A 248 8.65 -6.49 -4.31
CA SER A 248 8.23 -7.61 -3.48
C SER A 248 9.03 -8.87 -3.78
N LEU A 249 9.21 -9.20 -5.07
CA LEU A 249 10.07 -10.31 -5.49
C LEU A 249 11.54 -10.04 -5.14
N ARG A 250 12.01 -8.80 -5.27
CA ARG A 250 13.36 -8.42 -4.87
C ARG A 250 13.59 -8.66 -3.37
N PHE A 251 12.62 -8.31 -2.53
CA PHE A 251 12.66 -8.63 -1.09
C PHE A 251 12.87 -10.12 -0.86
N ILE A 252 12.12 -10.99 -1.56
CA ILE A 252 12.20 -12.45 -1.40
C ILE A 252 13.53 -12.97 -1.95
N VAL A 253 13.83 -12.67 -3.22
CA VAL A 253 14.93 -13.31 -3.95
C VAL A 253 16.29 -12.93 -3.36
N HIS A 254 16.52 -11.65 -3.10
CA HIS A 254 17.83 -11.19 -2.65
C HIS A 254 18.06 -11.40 -1.15
N THR A 255 17.03 -11.63 -0.36
CA THR A 255 17.17 -11.91 1.07
C THR A 255 17.32 -13.40 1.33
N PHE A 256 16.47 -14.21 0.73
CA PHE A 256 16.35 -15.62 1.11
C PHE A 256 17.03 -16.58 0.15
N PHE A 257 17.22 -16.19 -1.12
CA PHE A 257 17.84 -17.04 -2.13
C PHE A 257 19.29 -16.62 -2.42
N GLY A 258 19.97 -17.39 -3.27
CA GLY A 258 21.37 -17.20 -3.59
C GLY A 258 22.31 -18.03 -2.69
N GLN A 259 23.59 -17.67 -2.71
CA GLN A 259 24.62 -18.34 -1.88
C GLN A 259 24.53 -17.87 -0.45
N GLU A 260 24.73 -18.79 0.48
CA GLU A 260 24.95 -18.46 1.88
C GLU A 260 26.22 -17.61 2.00
N ARG A 261 26.16 -16.59 2.83
CA ARG A 261 27.31 -15.72 3.10
C ARG A 261 27.88 -16.06 4.45
N ASP A 262 29.21 -16.04 4.52
CA ASP A 262 29.97 -16.35 5.74
C ASP A 262 30.33 -15.09 6.54
N ASP A 263 30.05 -13.89 5.98
CA ASP A 263 30.44 -12.59 6.53
C ASP A 263 29.34 -11.88 7.31
N TYR A 264 28.35 -12.62 7.81
CA TYR A 264 27.31 -12.05 8.67
C TYR A 264 27.89 -11.62 10.03
N PRO A 265 27.54 -10.41 10.54
CA PRO A 265 27.94 -9.99 11.88
C PRO A 265 27.49 -10.94 13.00
N HIS A 266 26.30 -11.54 12.85
CA HIS A 266 25.77 -12.58 13.73
C HIS A 266 25.46 -13.82 12.90
N ARG A 267 25.60 -15.01 13.50
CA ARG A 267 25.24 -16.27 12.82
C ARG A 267 23.72 -16.37 12.68
N PRO A 268 23.16 -16.32 11.45
CA PRO A 268 21.73 -16.33 11.24
C PRO A 268 21.07 -17.61 11.74
N HIS A 269 19.94 -17.48 12.43
CA HIS A 269 19.08 -18.58 12.84
C HIS A 269 17.64 -18.06 13.01
N ASP A 270 16.64 -18.96 13.03
CA ASP A 270 15.29 -18.53 13.37
C ASP A 270 15.22 -18.11 14.85
N PRO A 271 14.54 -17.02 15.19
CA PRO A 271 14.43 -16.54 16.57
C PRO A 271 13.52 -17.47 17.41
N GLY A 272 13.47 -17.21 18.70
CA GLY A 272 12.54 -17.88 19.60
C GLY A 272 11.07 -17.57 19.30
N PHE A 273 10.17 -18.44 19.76
CA PHE A 273 8.71 -18.38 19.52
C PHE A 273 8.10 -17.00 19.74
N GLY A 274 8.49 -16.28 20.77
CA GLY A 274 7.94 -14.96 21.10
C GLY A 274 8.15 -13.90 20.02
N LEU A 275 9.20 -14.06 19.18
CA LEU A 275 9.51 -13.06 18.15
C LEU A 275 8.87 -13.37 16.80
N TYR A 276 8.77 -14.65 16.40
CA TYR A 276 8.16 -15.02 15.12
C TYR A 276 6.64 -15.28 15.20
N SER A 277 6.06 -15.49 16.37
CA SER A 277 4.64 -15.87 16.51
C SER A 277 3.67 -14.83 15.97
N TRP A 278 3.92 -13.54 16.22
CA TRP A 278 3.06 -12.46 15.75
C TRP A 278 3.11 -12.26 14.23
N PRO A 279 4.29 -12.16 13.58
CA PRO A 279 4.32 -12.11 12.12
C PRO A 279 3.78 -13.39 11.46
N ALA A 280 3.92 -14.57 12.10
CA ALA A 280 3.31 -15.82 11.64
C ALA A 280 1.77 -15.77 11.71
N LEU A 281 1.21 -15.24 12.81
CA LEU A 281 -0.24 -15.05 12.93
C LEU A 281 -0.77 -14.12 11.83
N LEU A 282 -0.06 -13.04 11.54
CA LEU A 282 -0.44 -12.12 10.46
C LEU A 282 -0.32 -12.76 9.08
N ALA A 283 0.72 -13.57 8.85
CA ALA A 283 0.86 -14.34 7.60
C ALA A 283 -0.26 -15.38 7.45
N LEU A 284 -0.71 -16.01 8.55
CA LEU A 284 -1.88 -16.87 8.55
C LEU A 284 -3.15 -16.09 8.19
N LEU A 285 -3.36 -14.91 8.76
CA LEU A 285 -4.50 -14.05 8.39
C LEU A 285 -4.46 -13.63 6.92
N VAL A 286 -3.29 -13.37 6.36
CA VAL A 286 -3.12 -13.10 4.92
C VAL A 286 -3.67 -14.24 4.06
N ILE A 287 -3.38 -15.50 4.44
CA ILE A 287 -3.89 -16.68 3.74
C ILE A 287 -5.40 -16.84 3.96
N LEU A 288 -5.86 -16.73 5.20
CA LEU A 288 -7.27 -16.95 5.54
C LEU A 288 -8.19 -15.90 4.90
N ILE A 289 -7.81 -14.63 4.91
CA ILE A 289 -8.57 -13.57 4.22
C ILE A 289 -8.53 -13.78 2.71
N GLY A 290 -7.41 -14.26 2.16
CA GLY A 290 -7.30 -14.56 0.73
C GLY A 290 -8.21 -15.69 0.28
N LEU A 291 -8.32 -16.76 1.07
CA LEU A 291 -9.14 -17.93 0.75
C LEU A 291 -10.63 -17.74 1.12
N PHE A 292 -10.91 -17.01 2.20
CA PHE A 292 -12.25 -16.85 2.77
C PHE A 292 -12.55 -15.37 3.05
N PRO A 293 -12.53 -14.48 2.03
CA PRO A 293 -12.60 -13.03 2.24
C PRO A 293 -13.89 -12.59 2.92
N ASN A 294 -15.04 -13.08 2.48
CA ASN A 294 -16.33 -12.68 3.03
C ASN A 294 -16.52 -13.10 4.49
N THR A 295 -16.05 -14.31 4.84
CA THR A 295 -16.15 -14.83 6.22
C THR A 295 -15.17 -14.12 7.16
N MET A 296 -13.94 -13.85 6.71
CA MET A 296 -12.87 -13.29 7.55
C MET A 296 -12.90 -11.78 7.64
N ALA A 297 -13.26 -11.08 6.56
CA ALA A 297 -13.18 -9.64 6.46
C ALA A 297 -14.47 -8.96 5.98
N GLY A 298 -15.42 -9.66 5.35
CA GLY A 298 -16.59 -9.09 4.71
C GLY A 298 -17.39 -8.16 5.63
N TRP A 299 -17.75 -8.62 6.82
CA TRP A 299 -18.47 -7.80 7.80
C TRP A 299 -17.75 -6.50 8.18
N LEU A 300 -16.41 -6.54 8.25
CA LEU A 300 -15.59 -5.38 8.59
C LEU A 300 -15.49 -4.43 7.39
N VAL A 301 -15.39 -4.99 6.18
CA VAL A 301 -15.38 -4.21 4.93
C VAL A 301 -16.72 -3.50 4.77
N ASP A 302 -17.85 -4.22 4.90
CA ASP A 302 -19.20 -3.66 4.76
C ASP A 302 -19.45 -2.53 5.77
N ALA A 303 -19.16 -2.77 7.05
CA ALA A 303 -19.32 -1.76 8.09
C ALA A 303 -18.43 -0.52 7.85
N SER A 304 -17.18 -0.73 7.41
CA SER A 304 -16.25 0.36 7.16
C SER A 304 -16.58 1.11 5.88
N ALA A 305 -16.97 0.40 4.81
CA ALA A 305 -17.39 1.02 3.55
C ALA A 305 -18.69 1.83 3.75
N ALA A 306 -19.65 1.31 4.51
CA ALA A 306 -20.84 2.05 4.89
C ALA A 306 -20.53 3.34 5.66
N ALA A 307 -19.52 3.32 6.54
CA ALA A 307 -19.08 4.51 7.24
C ALA A 307 -18.38 5.54 6.33
N VAL A 308 -17.80 5.10 5.20
CA VAL A 308 -17.18 5.97 4.19
C VAL A 308 -18.25 6.53 3.23
N THR A 309 -19.11 5.68 2.67
CA THR A 309 -20.08 6.10 1.65
C THR A 309 -21.31 6.77 2.23
N GLY A 310 -21.63 6.47 3.50
CA GLY A 310 -22.88 6.92 4.16
C GLY A 310 -24.08 6.02 3.87
N GLU A 311 -23.91 4.96 3.07
CA GLU A 311 -24.95 4.02 2.67
C GLU A 311 -24.59 2.59 3.08
N ALA A 312 -25.59 1.75 3.33
CA ALA A 312 -25.36 0.35 3.67
C ALA A 312 -24.73 -0.39 2.49
N GLN A 313 -23.58 -0.99 2.71
CA GLN A 313 -22.84 -1.74 1.70
C GLN A 313 -22.91 -3.24 1.96
N SER A 314 -22.92 -4.01 0.88
CA SER A 314 -22.78 -5.47 0.91
C SER A 314 -21.74 -5.86 -0.14
N SER A 315 -20.54 -6.17 0.33
CA SER A 315 -19.44 -6.53 -0.56
C SER A 315 -19.35 -8.04 -0.71
N ASP A 316 -19.59 -8.54 -1.92
CA ASP A 316 -19.29 -9.92 -2.28
C ASP A 316 -17.91 -9.98 -2.94
N ILE A 317 -16.90 -10.36 -2.16
CA ILE A 317 -15.51 -10.44 -2.61
C ILE A 317 -15.21 -11.87 -3.06
N TYR A 318 -14.87 -12.04 -4.34
CA TYR A 318 -14.57 -13.34 -4.93
C TYR A 318 -13.11 -13.44 -5.36
N LEU A 319 -12.55 -14.65 -5.30
CA LEU A 319 -11.19 -14.92 -5.77
C LEU A 319 -11.09 -14.94 -7.30
N TRP A 320 -12.19 -15.24 -7.98
CA TRP A 320 -12.20 -15.41 -9.43
C TRP A 320 -13.38 -14.69 -10.08
N HIS A 321 -13.07 -13.75 -10.98
CA HIS A 321 -14.04 -12.95 -11.73
C HIS A 321 -14.01 -13.25 -13.25
N GLY A 322 -13.44 -14.40 -13.64
CA GLY A 322 -13.22 -14.71 -15.07
C GLY A 322 -11.99 -14.01 -15.64
N VAL A 323 -11.84 -14.10 -16.97
CA VAL A 323 -10.76 -13.41 -17.70
C VAL A 323 -11.27 -12.00 -18.06
N ASN A 324 -10.80 -11.01 -17.31
CA ASN A 324 -11.18 -9.60 -17.45
C ASN A 324 -9.93 -8.71 -17.63
N ALA A 325 -10.13 -7.40 -17.82
CA ALA A 325 -9.05 -6.43 -17.99
C ALA A 325 -8.11 -6.39 -16.77
N ALA A 326 -8.67 -6.51 -15.54
CA ALA A 326 -7.88 -6.52 -14.32
C ALA A 326 -6.90 -7.68 -14.26
N LEU A 327 -7.34 -8.90 -14.60
CA LEU A 327 -6.49 -10.08 -14.66
C LEU A 327 -5.39 -9.96 -15.71
N ILE A 328 -5.70 -9.38 -16.88
CA ILE A 328 -4.70 -9.13 -17.93
C ILE A 328 -3.65 -8.14 -17.44
N MET A 329 -4.05 -7.02 -16.84
CA MET A 329 -3.13 -6.03 -16.28
C MET A 329 -2.29 -6.63 -15.14
N SER A 330 -2.87 -7.43 -14.26
CA SER A 330 -2.17 -8.14 -13.20
C SER A 330 -1.14 -9.12 -13.76
N THR A 331 -1.50 -9.88 -14.79
CA THR A 331 -0.59 -10.81 -15.49
C THR A 331 0.58 -10.06 -16.14
N ILE A 332 0.31 -8.95 -16.82
CA ILE A 332 1.36 -8.09 -17.41
C ILE A 332 2.30 -7.56 -16.32
N ALA A 333 1.75 -7.13 -15.18
CA ALA A 333 2.54 -6.65 -14.06
C ALA A 333 3.47 -7.74 -13.49
N VAL A 334 2.97 -8.96 -13.32
CA VAL A 334 3.76 -10.10 -12.80
C VAL A 334 4.84 -10.52 -13.80
N LEU A 335 4.48 -10.75 -15.06
CA LEU A 335 5.44 -11.16 -16.10
C LEU A 335 6.50 -10.09 -16.34
N GLY A 336 6.08 -8.83 -16.41
CA GLY A 336 6.99 -7.69 -16.56
C GLY A 336 7.98 -7.56 -15.39
N ALA A 337 7.53 -7.79 -14.16
CA ALA A 337 8.40 -7.78 -12.99
C ALA A 337 9.41 -8.94 -13.00
N VAL A 338 9.01 -10.13 -13.42
CA VAL A 338 9.93 -11.28 -13.57
C VAL A 338 10.99 -10.98 -14.62
N VAL A 339 10.60 -10.39 -15.76
CA VAL A 339 11.54 -9.95 -16.80
C VAL A 339 12.48 -8.87 -16.25
N LEU A 340 11.95 -7.88 -15.52
CA LEU A 340 12.76 -6.81 -14.90
C LEU A 340 13.82 -7.36 -13.96
N LEU A 341 13.49 -8.37 -13.14
CA LEU A 341 14.43 -9.02 -12.22
C LEU A 341 15.41 -9.96 -12.92
N GLY A 342 15.01 -10.54 -14.05
CA GLY A 342 15.83 -11.44 -14.86
C GLY A 342 16.75 -10.72 -15.84
N LEU A 343 16.72 -9.38 -15.91
CA LEU A 343 17.57 -8.61 -16.82
C LEU A 343 19.06 -8.87 -16.58
N PRO A 344 19.86 -8.99 -17.67
CA PRO A 344 21.28 -9.30 -17.55
C PRO A 344 22.03 -8.26 -16.71
N ARG A 345 22.99 -8.74 -15.94
CA ARG A 345 23.88 -7.94 -15.06
C ARG A 345 24.38 -6.60 -15.64
N PRO A 346 24.68 -6.44 -16.96
CA PRO A 346 25.10 -5.15 -17.52
C PRO A 346 24.05 -4.05 -17.45
N LEU A 347 22.76 -4.37 -17.63
CA LEU A 347 21.66 -3.40 -17.47
C LEU A 347 21.45 -3.01 -16.01
N LEU A 348 21.59 -3.96 -15.09
CA LEU A 348 21.63 -3.71 -13.65
C LEU A 348 22.86 -2.90 -13.23
N ALA A 349 24.01 -3.10 -13.90
CA ALA A 349 25.22 -2.32 -13.65
C ALA A 349 25.11 -0.88 -14.17
N ALA A 350 24.56 -0.67 -15.37
CA ALA A 350 24.27 0.65 -15.90
C ALA A 350 23.23 1.39 -15.02
N TRP A 351 22.26 0.68 -14.52
CA TRP A 351 21.30 1.17 -13.55
C TRP A 351 21.94 1.55 -12.20
N ASN A 352 22.88 0.74 -11.69
CA ASN A 352 23.62 1.01 -10.47
C ASN A 352 24.63 2.15 -10.62
N ALA A 353 25.04 2.47 -11.85
CA ALA A 353 25.92 3.57 -12.19
C ALA A 353 25.18 4.91 -12.43
N ALA A 354 23.85 4.87 -12.62
CA ALA A 354 23.06 6.09 -12.76
C ALA A 354 23.18 6.95 -11.49
N PRO A 355 23.40 8.27 -11.61
CA PRO A 355 23.46 9.17 -10.46
C PRO A 355 22.14 9.11 -9.71
N ARG A 356 22.21 8.68 -8.45
CA ARG A 356 21.04 8.65 -7.56
C ARG A 356 20.87 10.04 -6.97
N PRO A 357 19.67 10.62 -6.95
CA PRO A 357 19.44 11.77 -6.09
C PRO A 357 19.74 11.28 -4.66
N GLU A 358 20.77 11.84 -4.06
CA GLU A 358 21.07 11.63 -2.66
C GLU A 358 19.84 12.04 -1.85
N ALA A 359 19.36 11.12 -1.01
CA ALA A 359 18.18 11.33 -0.16
C ALA A 359 18.53 12.24 1.00
#